data_48b5a35005f5205fe48b0be0ae0b6ca9
#
_entry.id   48b5a35005f5205fe48b0be0ae0b6ca9
#
_cell.length_a   1.000
_cell.length_b   1.000
_cell.length_c   1.000
_cell.angle_alpha   90.00
_cell.angle_beta   90.00
_cell.angle_gamma   90.00
#
_symmetry.space_group_name_H-M   'P 1'
#
loop_
_entity.id
_entity.type
_entity.pdbx_description
1 polymer ?
#
loop_
_entity_poly.entity_id
_entity_poly.type
_entity_poly.pdbx_seq_one_letter_code
_entity_poly.pdbx_strand_id
1 'polypeptide(L)'
;MTGTTILKTLNDSYSDCIGTFSEASAGNSGNMIHSDRHVFIFDRVAEKIYGVNKPKSVDALFQEGKRLIAVEFKGGLRDKLGLPDNVIDECEYLKKRGENYHCSDYLKVYKRSRQAEKKENSTAVYAKALDSFLILSNDLNFTREDGLELWYIAVIDDKSLPDQMDGMVDVLNKAAGR
;
A
#
# COMPACT_ATOMS: atom_id res chain seq x y z
N MET A 1 -4.68 30.85 -12.57
CA MET A 1 -3.99 29.97 -11.62
C MET A 1 -2.93 29.24 -12.42
N THR A 2 -1.66 29.58 -12.25
CA THR A 2 -0.54 28.83 -12.86
C THR A 2 -0.54 27.47 -12.17
N GLY A 3 -0.87 26.41 -12.92
CA GLY A 3 -0.76 25.03 -12.42
C GLY A 3 0.67 24.78 -11.94
N THR A 4 0.80 24.02 -10.87
CA THR A 4 2.11 23.62 -10.37
C THR A 4 2.88 22.87 -11.46
N THR A 5 4.19 22.99 -11.48
CA THR A 5 5.05 22.41 -12.54
C THR A 5 4.79 20.91 -12.71
N ILE A 6 4.60 20.19 -11.60
CA ILE A 6 4.35 18.75 -11.62
C ILE A 6 3.04 18.36 -12.31
N LEU A 7 1.93 19.06 -12.04
CA LEU A 7 0.66 18.73 -12.70
C LEU A 7 0.70 19.03 -14.19
N LYS A 8 1.41 20.09 -14.57
CA LYS A 8 1.61 20.40 -15.97
C LYS A 8 2.38 19.26 -16.65
N THR A 9 3.50 18.82 -16.07
CA THR A 9 4.29 17.68 -16.57
C THR A 9 3.44 16.41 -16.68
N LEU A 10 2.64 16.10 -15.65
CA LEU A 10 1.78 14.92 -15.67
C LEU A 10 0.71 15.01 -16.76
N ASN A 11 0.04 16.15 -16.90
CA ASN A 11 -0.99 16.33 -17.92
C ASN A 11 -0.41 16.33 -19.34
N ASP A 12 0.74 16.98 -19.55
CA ASP A 12 1.34 17.11 -20.88
C ASP A 12 1.95 15.77 -21.36
N SER A 13 2.54 14.97 -20.46
CA SER A 13 3.31 13.78 -20.83
C SER A 13 2.64 12.45 -20.50
N TYR A 14 1.67 12.44 -19.57
CA TYR A 14 1.07 11.21 -19.04
C TYR A 14 -0.46 11.26 -18.96
N SER A 15 -1.11 12.08 -19.80
CA SER A 15 -2.58 12.21 -19.82
C SER A 15 -3.32 10.89 -20.08
N ASP A 16 -2.71 9.97 -20.81
CA ASP A 16 -3.23 8.62 -21.05
C ASP A 16 -3.06 7.65 -19.87
N CYS A 17 -2.35 8.07 -18.80
CA CYS A 17 -2.30 7.36 -17.53
C CYS A 17 -3.43 7.79 -16.57
N ILE A 18 -4.32 8.70 -17.01
CA ILE A 18 -5.50 9.08 -16.22
C ILE A 18 -6.51 7.94 -16.27
N GLY A 19 -7.05 7.59 -15.12
CA GLY A 19 -8.14 6.63 -14.93
C GLY A 19 -8.99 7.03 -13.75
N THR A 20 -9.86 6.13 -13.28
CA THR A 20 -10.72 6.38 -12.12
C THR A 20 -10.10 5.81 -10.83
N PHE A 21 -10.58 6.26 -9.67
CA PHE A 21 -10.23 5.60 -8.40
C PHE A 21 -10.67 4.13 -8.39
N SER A 22 -11.78 3.81 -9.02
CA SER A 22 -12.21 2.41 -9.17
C SER A 22 -11.17 1.58 -9.89
N GLU A 23 -10.61 2.08 -11.01
CA GLU A 23 -9.54 1.40 -11.74
C GLU A 23 -8.25 1.29 -10.93
N ALA A 24 -7.83 2.40 -10.27
CA ALA A 24 -6.61 2.42 -9.47
C ALA A 24 -6.68 1.46 -8.27
N SER A 25 -7.88 1.24 -7.71
CA SER A 25 -8.12 0.35 -6.58
C SER A 25 -8.41 -1.11 -6.99
N ALA A 26 -8.38 -1.41 -8.28
CA ALA A 26 -8.69 -2.74 -8.79
C ALA A 26 -7.63 -3.77 -8.38
N GLY A 27 -8.01 -4.75 -7.61
CA GLY A 27 -7.18 -5.88 -7.20
C GLY A 27 -7.76 -7.22 -7.64
N ASN A 28 -7.12 -8.31 -7.26
CA ASN A 28 -7.57 -9.67 -7.59
C ASN A 28 -8.98 -10.02 -7.08
N SER A 29 -9.48 -9.29 -6.08
CA SER A 29 -10.80 -9.48 -5.47
C SER A 29 -11.82 -8.41 -5.85
N GLY A 30 -11.53 -7.56 -6.83
CA GLY A 30 -12.38 -6.45 -7.26
C GLY A 30 -11.88 -5.08 -6.81
N ASN A 31 -12.70 -4.05 -7.01
CA ASN A 31 -12.37 -2.68 -6.66
C ASN A 31 -12.60 -2.45 -5.16
N MET A 32 -11.61 -1.86 -4.47
CA MET A 32 -11.76 -1.46 -3.06
C MET A 32 -12.62 -0.20 -2.93
N ILE A 33 -12.61 0.65 -3.94
CA ILE A 33 -13.38 1.90 -3.99
C ILE A 33 -14.21 1.93 -5.27
N HIS A 34 -15.45 2.38 -5.16
CA HIS A 34 -16.32 2.67 -6.30
C HIS A 34 -16.43 4.19 -6.45
N SER A 35 -15.64 4.77 -7.35
CA SER A 35 -15.62 6.21 -7.60
C SER A 35 -15.14 6.51 -9.02
N ASP A 36 -15.88 7.37 -9.71
CA ASP A 36 -15.55 7.85 -11.06
C ASP A 36 -14.62 9.07 -11.04
N ARG A 37 -14.14 9.51 -9.87
CA ARG A 37 -13.18 10.60 -9.78
C ARG A 37 -11.90 10.22 -10.53
N HIS A 38 -11.47 11.09 -11.42
CA HIS A 38 -10.25 10.90 -12.21
C HIS A 38 -9.00 11.17 -11.38
N VAL A 39 -8.02 10.30 -11.55
CA VAL A 39 -6.70 10.35 -10.91
C VAL A 39 -5.64 9.88 -11.91
N PHE A 40 -4.38 10.19 -11.69
CA PHE A 40 -3.30 9.50 -12.38
C PHE A 40 -3.12 8.11 -11.76
N ILE A 41 -3.24 7.05 -12.56
CA ILE A 41 -2.84 5.69 -12.16
C ILE A 41 -1.31 5.68 -12.19
N PHE A 42 -0.71 5.90 -11.00
CA PHE A 42 0.71 6.24 -10.90
C PHE A 42 1.60 5.06 -11.28
N ASP A 43 1.09 3.87 -11.11
CA ASP A 43 1.75 2.64 -11.56
C ASP A 43 1.96 2.62 -13.09
N ARG A 44 1.01 3.16 -13.88
CA ARG A 44 1.16 3.34 -15.34
C ARG A 44 2.16 4.44 -15.69
N VAL A 45 2.24 5.51 -14.90
CA VAL A 45 3.26 6.55 -15.06
C VAL A 45 4.65 5.97 -14.84
N ALA A 46 4.86 5.24 -13.75
CA ALA A 46 6.13 4.57 -13.48
C ALA A 46 6.52 3.58 -14.58
N GLU A 47 5.56 2.81 -15.11
CA GLU A 47 5.79 1.89 -16.22
C GLU A 47 6.22 2.60 -17.50
N LYS A 48 5.66 3.77 -17.80
CA LYS A 48 6.09 4.57 -18.95
C LYS A 48 7.51 5.11 -18.82
N ILE A 49 7.92 5.46 -17.60
CA ILE A 49 9.27 6.00 -17.35
C ILE A 49 10.31 4.88 -17.40
N TYR A 50 10.04 3.72 -16.78
CA TYR A 50 11.04 2.68 -16.52
C TYR A 50 10.81 1.36 -17.27
N GLY A 51 9.65 1.19 -17.92
CA GLY A 51 9.27 -0.07 -18.57
C GLY A 51 9.05 -1.20 -17.57
N VAL A 52 9.45 -2.40 -17.96
CA VAL A 52 9.23 -3.63 -17.16
C VAL A 52 10.01 -3.67 -15.84
N ASN A 53 11.07 -2.90 -15.72
CA ASN A 53 11.92 -2.82 -14.52
C ASN A 53 11.54 -1.64 -13.61
N LYS A 54 10.30 -1.19 -13.68
CA LYS A 54 9.85 -0.06 -12.87
C LYS A 54 10.05 -0.31 -11.38
N PRO A 55 10.42 0.73 -10.60
CA PRO A 55 10.41 0.66 -9.15
C PRO A 55 8.98 0.47 -8.63
N LYS A 56 8.84 0.12 -7.38
CA LYS A 56 7.52 0.03 -6.75
C LYS A 56 6.89 1.42 -6.69
N SER A 57 5.62 1.52 -7.03
CA SER A 57 4.91 2.80 -7.05
C SER A 57 3.57 2.69 -6.32
N VAL A 58 3.05 3.82 -5.86
CA VAL A 58 1.69 3.94 -5.35
C VAL A 58 0.69 3.73 -6.49
N ASP A 59 -0.53 3.37 -6.13
CA ASP A 59 -1.53 3.03 -7.13
C ASP A 59 -2.12 4.28 -7.80
N ALA A 60 -2.34 5.37 -7.03
CA ALA A 60 -2.94 6.60 -7.56
C ALA A 60 -2.24 7.87 -7.07
N LEU A 61 -2.29 8.92 -7.90
CA LEU A 61 -1.81 10.25 -7.58
C LEU A 61 -2.83 11.30 -8.05
N PHE A 62 -3.14 12.27 -7.20
CA PHE A 62 -4.00 13.40 -7.55
C PHE A 62 -3.69 14.63 -6.70
N GLN A 63 -4.17 15.79 -7.13
CA GLN A 63 -4.04 17.01 -6.34
C GLN A 63 -5.39 17.44 -5.78
N GLU A 64 -5.36 17.94 -4.54
CA GLU A 64 -6.48 18.59 -3.89
C GLU A 64 -6.00 19.85 -3.13
N GLY A 65 -6.35 21.01 -3.67
CA GLY A 65 -5.83 22.27 -3.15
C GLY A 65 -4.30 22.34 -3.23
N LYS A 66 -3.65 22.52 -2.08
CA LYS A 66 -2.18 22.53 -1.95
C LYS A 66 -1.59 21.16 -1.62
N ARG A 67 -2.34 20.08 -1.76
CA ARG A 67 -1.88 18.74 -1.44
C ARG A 67 -1.73 17.92 -2.71
N LEU A 68 -0.57 17.37 -2.91
CA LEU A 68 -0.34 16.27 -3.85
C LEU A 68 -0.50 14.96 -3.06
N ILE A 69 -1.50 14.17 -3.42
CA ILE A 69 -1.92 13.01 -2.63
C ILE A 69 -1.56 11.73 -3.40
N ALA A 70 -0.67 10.95 -2.82
CA ALA A 70 -0.28 9.63 -3.28
C ALA A 70 -1.07 8.58 -2.48
N VAL A 71 -1.76 7.68 -3.18
CA VAL A 71 -2.65 6.68 -2.57
C VAL A 71 -2.18 5.28 -2.89
N GLU A 72 -2.04 4.47 -1.85
CA GLU A 72 -1.80 3.03 -1.93
C GLU A 72 -3.04 2.28 -1.46
N PHE A 73 -3.52 1.34 -2.26
CA PHE A 73 -4.63 0.44 -1.90
C PHE A 73 -4.08 -0.90 -1.42
N LYS A 74 -4.41 -1.28 -0.19
CA LYS A 74 -3.93 -2.50 0.42
C LYS A 74 -5.10 -3.36 0.92
N GLY A 75 -5.54 -4.28 0.08
CA GLY A 75 -6.54 -5.27 0.45
C GLY A 75 -5.94 -6.60 0.90
N GLY A 76 -6.76 -7.40 1.55
CA GLY A 76 -6.41 -8.79 1.87
C GLY A 76 -5.32 -8.97 2.92
N LEU A 77 -5.13 -8.01 3.81
CA LEU A 77 -4.23 -8.16 4.98
C LEU A 77 -4.82 -9.12 6.01
N ARG A 78 -5.27 -10.27 5.53
CA ARG A 78 -5.78 -11.37 6.33
C ARG A 78 -4.66 -12.34 6.63
N ASP A 79 -4.94 -13.26 7.53
CA ASP A 79 -4.04 -14.35 7.81
C ASP A 79 -3.86 -15.24 6.57
N LYS A 80 -2.73 -15.08 5.87
CA LYS A 80 -2.38 -15.86 4.68
C LYS A 80 -1.94 -17.28 5.00
N LEU A 81 -1.70 -17.57 6.27
CA LEU A 81 -1.20 -18.87 6.70
C LEU A 81 -2.30 -19.95 6.66
N GLY A 82 -3.55 -19.57 6.35
CA GLY A 82 -4.67 -20.51 6.32
C GLY A 82 -4.94 -21.16 7.67
N LEU A 83 -4.50 -20.50 8.74
CA LEU A 83 -4.70 -20.99 10.10
C LEU A 83 -6.17 -20.83 10.49
N PRO A 84 -6.71 -21.72 11.30
CA PRO A 84 -8.08 -21.63 11.74
C PRO A 84 -8.31 -20.33 12.51
N ASP A 85 -9.50 -19.74 12.37
CA ASP A 85 -9.90 -18.50 13.03
C ASP A 85 -9.77 -18.62 14.56
N ASN A 86 -9.83 -19.85 15.07
CA ASN A 86 -9.71 -20.16 16.47
C ASN A 86 -8.53 -21.12 16.75
N VAL A 87 -7.42 -20.56 17.23
CA VAL A 87 -6.22 -21.32 17.63
C VAL A 87 -6.50 -22.35 18.73
N ILE A 88 -7.54 -22.15 19.55
CA ILE A 88 -7.95 -23.09 20.61
C ILE A 88 -8.51 -24.37 19.98
N ASP A 89 -9.32 -24.23 18.95
CA ASP A 89 -9.92 -25.37 18.24
C ASP A 89 -8.85 -26.25 17.59
N GLU A 90 -7.82 -25.62 17.01
CA GLU A 90 -6.69 -26.38 16.44
C GLU A 90 -5.86 -27.08 17.53
N CYS A 91 -5.63 -26.45 18.65
CA CYS A 91 -4.96 -27.09 19.78
C CYS A 91 -5.76 -28.31 20.30
N GLU A 92 -7.08 -28.22 20.35
CA GLU A 92 -7.94 -29.35 20.73
C GLU A 92 -7.94 -30.46 19.67
N TYR A 93 -7.97 -30.09 18.41
CA TYR A 93 -7.88 -31.05 17.31
C TYR A 93 -6.56 -31.84 17.35
N LEU A 94 -5.43 -31.18 17.53
CA LEU A 94 -4.12 -31.82 17.64
C LEU A 94 -4.01 -32.75 18.87
N LYS A 95 -4.58 -32.34 20.00
CA LYS A 95 -4.68 -33.21 21.19
C LYS A 95 -5.46 -34.50 20.91
N LYS A 96 -6.58 -34.40 20.20
CA LYS A 96 -7.43 -35.57 19.87
C LYS A 96 -6.71 -36.55 18.95
N ARG A 97 -5.79 -36.09 18.14
CA ARG A 97 -4.98 -36.96 17.25
C ARG A 97 -3.82 -37.67 17.94
N GLY A 98 -3.58 -37.38 19.23
CA GLY A 98 -2.48 -37.99 19.98
C GLY A 98 -1.10 -37.57 19.49
N GLU A 99 -1.00 -36.49 18.77
CA GLU A 99 0.27 -35.93 18.32
C GLU A 99 0.95 -35.24 19.51
N ASN A 100 2.27 -35.44 19.68
CA ASN A 100 3.09 -34.79 20.72
C ASN A 100 3.28 -33.29 20.42
N TYR A 101 2.21 -32.59 20.10
CA TYR A 101 2.22 -31.17 19.79
C TYR A 101 1.72 -30.39 21.01
N HIS A 102 2.56 -29.51 21.55
CA HIS A 102 2.13 -28.64 22.61
C HIS A 102 1.50 -27.37 22.04
N CYS A 103 0.31 -27.00 22.51
CA CYS A 103 -0.36 -25.75 22.10
C CYS A 103 0.54 -24.51 22.20
N SER A 104 1.45 -24.51 23.20
CA SER A 104 2.45 -23.45 23.36
C SER A 104 3.40 -23.32 22.18
N ASP A 105 3.79 -24.43 21.55
CA ASP A 105 4.71 -24.41 20.41
C ASP A 105 4.00 -23.97 19.14
N TYR A 106 2.75 -24.41 18.95
CA TYR A 106 1.89 -23.91 17.88
C TYR A 106 1.71 -22.40 17.96
N LEU A 107 1.36 -21.89 19.15
CA LEU A 107 1.22 -20.44 19.37
C LEU A 107 2.51 -19.66 19.12
N LYS A 108 3.68 -20.22 19.43
CA LYS A 108 4.97 -19.59 19.14
C LYS A 108 5.20 -19.50 17.63
N VAL A 109 4.94 -20.57 16.90
CA VAL A 109 5.07 -20.59 15.42
C VAL A 109 4.11 -19.58 14.80
N TYR A 110 2.84 -19.60 15.21
CA TYR A 110 1.82 -18.66 14.77
C TYR A 110 2.25 -17.21 14.98
N LYS A 111 2.65 -16.84 16.20
CA LYS A 111 3.11 -15.48 16.53
C LYS A 111 4.30 -15.03 15.66
N ARG A 112 5.29 -15.92 15.46
CA ARG A 112 6.45 -15.64 14.61
C ARG A 112 6.06 -15.38 13.15
N SER A 113 5.19 -16.22 12.61
CA SER A 113 4.70 -16.07 11.24
C SER A 113 3.92 -14.77 11.06
N ARG A 114 3.06 -14.43 12.02
CA ARG A 114 2.32 -13.16 12.03
C ARG A 114 3.24 -11.94 12.09
N GLN A 115 4.29 -11.99 12.91
CA GLN A 115 5.28 -10.92 12.98
C GLN A 115 6.07 -10.76 11.68
N ALA A 116 6.44 -11.87 11.04
CA ALA A 116 7.13 -11.84 9.75
C ALA A 116 6.26 -11.22 8.66
N GLU A 117 4.99 -11.61 8.57
CA GLU A 117 4.01 -11.06 7.62
C GLU A 117 3.77 -9.55 7.85
N LYS A 118 3.59 -9.13 9.11
CA LYS A 118 3.48 -7.72 9.47
C LYS A 118 4.69 -6.92 8.99
N LYS A 119 5.90 -7.42 9.21
CA LYS A 119 7.14 -6.79 8.77
C LYS A 119 7.21 -6.69 7.25
N GLU A 120 6.86 -7.76 6.53
CA GLU A 120 6.85 -7.78 5.07
C GLU A 120 5.89 -6.73 4.50
N ASN A 121 4.64 -6.70 4.98
CA ASN A 121 3.63 -5.73 4.55
C ASN A 121 4.07 -4.29 4.82
N SER A 122 4.61 -4.01 6.00
CA SER A 122 5.10 -2.68 6.37
C SER A 122 6.27 -2.24 5.48
N THR A 123 7.20 -3.14 5.20
CA THR A 123 8.34 -2.86 4.32
C THR A 123 7.89 -2.60 2.89
N ALA A 124 6.90 -3.34 2.39
CA ALA A 124 6.37 -3.15 1.04
C ALA A 124 5.69 -1.78 0.87
N VAL A 125 4.90 -1.35 1.86
CA VAL A 125 4.24 -0.02 1.85
C VAL A 125 5.29 1.09 1.91
N TYR A 126 6.29 0.96 2.78
CA TYR A 126 7.39 1.92 2.87
C TYR A 126 8.17 2.05 1.56
N ALA A 127 8.54 0.92 0.94
CA ALA A 127 9.25 0.92 -0.32
C ALA A 127 8.44 1.64 -1.42
N LYS A 128 7.14 1.36 -1.55
CA LYS A 128 6.26 2.06 -2.49
C LYS A 128 6.22 3.57 -2.25
N ALA A 129 6.13 4.01 -0.99
CA ALA A 129 6.13 5.44 -0.65
C ALA A 129 7.45 6.11 -1.04
N LEU A 130 8.58 5.48 -0.71
CA LEU A 130 9.92 6.01 -1.02
C LEU A 130 10.19 6.04 -2.52
N ASP A 131 9.95 4.94 -3.23
CA ASP A 131 10.17 4.85 -4.67
C ASP A 131 9.28 5.84 -5.42
N SER A 132 8.03 6.01 -5.01
CA SER A 132 7.13 7.01 -5.60
C SER A 132 7.63 8.44 -5.37
N PHE A 133 8.17 8.74 -4.18
CA PHE A 133 8.77 10.03 -3.92
C PHE A 133 9.98 10.28 -4.82
N LEU A 134 10.83 9.26 -5.03
CA LEU A 134 11.98 9.36 -5.93
C LEU A 134 11.55 9.61 -7.38
N ILE A 135 10.52 8.92 -7.88
CA ILE A 135 9.95 9.17 -9.20
C ILE A 135 9.45 10.61 -9.31
N LEU A 136 8.67 11.07 -8.32
CA LEU A 136 8.15 12.42 -8.29
C LEU A 136 9.26 13.48 -8.33
N SER A 137 10.31 13.31 -7.53
CA SER A 137 11.39 14.29 -7.40
C SER A 137 12.37 14.26 -8.55
N ASN A 138 12.78 13.08 -9.02
CA ASN A 138 13.86 12.93 -9.99
C ASN A 138 13.36 12.98 -11.44
N ASP A 139 12.20 12.38 -11.71
CA ASP A 139 11.71 12.22 -13.08
C ASP A 139 10.60 13.21 -13.45
N LEU A 140 9.80 13.61 -12.45
CA LEU A 140 8.69 14.53 -12.64
C LEU A 140 8.97 15.94 -12.10
N ASN A 141 10.19 16.20 -11.63
CA ASN A 141 10.66 17.50 -11.15
C ASN A 141 9.79 18.08 -10.01
N PHE A 142 9.24 17.23 -9.14
CA PHE A 142 8.54 17.69 -7.96
C PHE A 142 9.52 18.33 -6.97
N THR A 143 9.32 19.58 -6.66
CA THR A 143 10.18 20.36 -5.77
C THR A 143 9.39 21.07 -4.69
N ARG A 144 10.08 21.57 -3.67
CA ARG A 144 9.47 22.45 -2.65
C ARG A 144 8.94 23.75 -3.22
N GLU A 145 9.47 24.20 -4.36
CA GLU A 145 9.03 25.43 -5.05
C GLU A 145 7.64 25.31 -5.67
N ASP A 146 7.14 24.07 -5.85
CA ASP A 146 5.77 23.82 -6.29
C ASP A 146 4.73 24.30 -5.26
N GLY A 147 5.16 24.53 -4.01
CA GLY A 147 4.28 24.98 -2.91
C GLY A 147 3.20 23.95 -2.53
N LEU A 148 3.42 22.70 -2.90
CA LEU A 148 2.55 21.57 -2.57
C LEU A 148 3.10 20.78 -1.39
N GLU A 149 2.19 20.32 -0.55
CA GLU A 149 2.47 19.32 0.47
C GLU A 149 2.26 17.92 -0.13
N LEU A 150 3.25 17.04 -0.03
CA LEU A 150 3.08 15.64 -0.41
C LEU A 150 2.44 14.86 0.74
N TRP A 151 1.29 14.27 0.47
CA TRP A 151 0.55 13.40 1.38
C TRP A 151 0.58 11.97 0.86
N TYR A 152 0.87 11.03 1.76
CA TYR A 152 0.76 9.60 1.47
C TYR A 152 -0.42 9.02 2.26
N ILE A 153 -1.34 8.36 1.56
CA ILE A 153 -2.53 7.75 2.15
C ILE A 153 -2.54 6.26 1.81
N ALA A 154 -2.54 5.42 2.83
CA ALA A 154 -2.82 4.00 2.66
C ALA A 154 -4.31 3.72 2.93
N VAL A 155 -4.99 3.21 1.92
CA VAL A 155 -6.39 2.76 2.02
C VAL A 155 -6.39 1.26 2.24
N ILE A 156 -6.99 0.82 3.34
CA ILE A 156 -6.96 -0.57 3.79
C ILE A 156 -8.39 -1.08 3.85
N ASP A 157 -8.63 -2.32 3.43
CA ASP A 157 -9.97 -2.91 3.51
C ASP A 157 -10.40 -3.13 4.97
N ASP A 158 -11.71 -3.12 5.22
CA ASP A 158 -12.34 -3.31 6.53
C ASP A 158 -12.15 -4.71 7.12
N LYS A 159 -11.66 -5.63 6.32
CA LYS A 159 -11.39 -7.03 6.69
C LYS A 159 -9.93 -7.28 7.05
N SER A 160 -9.10 -6.25 6.97
CA SER A 160 -7.67 -6.33 7.34
C SER A 160 -7.50 -6.42 8.85
N LEU A 161 -6.46 -7.15 9.26
CA LEU A 161 -6.20 -7.37 10.68
C LEU A 161 -5.60 -6.10 11.32
N PRO A 162 -6.09 -5.65 12.48
CA PRO A 162 -5.64 -4.40 13.11
C PRO A 162 -4.12 -4.34 13.35
N ASP A 163 -3.50 -5.43 13.77
CA ASP A 163 -2.05 -5.48 14.01
C ASP A 163 -1.20 -5.31 12.75
N GLN A 164 -1.73 -5.66 11.58
CA GLN A 164 -1.10 -5.40 10.28
C GLN A 164 -1.19 -3.90 9.94
N MET A 165 -2.34 -3.27 10.24
CA MET A 165 -2.56 -1.84 10.02
C MET A 165 -1.61 -1.00 10.88
N ASP A 166 -1.50 -1.30 12.17
CA ASP A 166 -0.59 -0.60 13.09
C ASP A 166 0.85 -0.62 12.61
N GLY A 167 1.31 -1.77 12.08
CA GLY A 167 2.65 -1.88 11.53
C GLY A 167 2.92 -0.95 10.34
N MET A 168 1.92 -0.75 9.47
CA MET A 168 2.05 0.18 8.35
C MET A 168 2.04 1.63 8.81
N VAL A 169 1.18 1.99 9.76
CA VAL A 169 1.12 3.33 10.34
C VAL A 169 2.44 3.70 11.00
N ASP A 170 3.03 2.80 11.79
CA ASP A 170 4.33 3.00 12.45
C ASP A 170 5.46 3.28 11.45
N VAL A 171 5.49 2.53 10.35
CA VAL A 171 6.53 2.70 9.32
C VAL A 171 6.36 4.01 8.58
N LEU A 172 5.13 4.39 8.23
CA LEU A 172 4.86 5.66 7.54
C LEU A 172 5.14 6.86 8.44
N ASN A 173 4.81 6.80 9.73
CA ASN A 173 5.15 7.86 10.69
C ASN A 173 6.66 8.05 10.82
N LYS A 174 7.43 6.96 10.91
CA LYS A 174 8.90 7.03 10.94
C LYS A 174 9.47 7.63 9.66
N ALA A 175 8.91 7.28 8.50
CA ALA A 175 9.31 7.85 7.21
C ALA A 175 9.01 9.35 7.12
N ALA A 176 7.90 9.79 7.73
CA ALA A 176 7.51 11.20 7.80
C ALA A 176 8.28 12.01 8.87
N GLY A 177 9.18 11.38 9.62
CA GLY A 177 9.95 12.04 10.70
C GLY A 177 9.10 12.40 11.92
N ARG A 178 8.05 11.66 12.19
CA ARG A 178 7.11 11.84 13.32
C ARG A 178 7.29 10.74 14.37
#